data_83bc9cb62b45531991732fc2e0701522
#
_entry.id   83bc9cb62b45531991732fc2e0701522
#
_cell.length_a   1.000
_cell.length_b   1.000
_cell.length_c   1.000
_cell.angle_alpha   90.00
_cell.angle_beta   90.00
_cell.angle_gamma   90.00
#
_symmetry.space_group_name_H-M   'P 1'
#
loop_
_entity.id
_entity.type
_entity.pdbx_description
1 polymer ?
#
loop_
_entity_poly.entity_id
_entity_poly.type
_entity_poly.pdbx_seq_one_letter_code
_entity_poly.pdbx_strand_id
1 'polypeptide(L)'
;MTTDYRDIYRNRAGEYHRLVSAEDADGALRRAILGVTPLAGRSVVEVGVGTGRVTEILIGAGIGRLVGVDVSAAMLEMAMRTLERLNVSSGCDLRLCVGDAERLPVAGGFADLAIAGWVFGHATHWFPDSWRTHVDAALEELARVTRAGAFHVIIETLGTGRESPAPPNAGLAGYYEHLEQVHGFRRVELRTDYQFASPEAAAETCRLFFGDAFAEEILRRGWSRVPECTGLWWRTRPDAP
;
A
#
# COMPACT_ATOMS: atom_id res chain seq x y z
N MET A 1 -23.50 6.76 -3.77
CA MET A 1 -23.22 5.50 -3.02
C MET A 1 -21.76 5.54 -2.61
N THR A 2 -21.43 5.26 -1.35
CA THR A 2 -20.05 5.12 -0.91
C THR A 2 -19.50 3.79 -1.42
N THR A 3 -18.31 3.79 -1.99
CA THR A 3 -17.64 2.58 -2.49
C THR A 3 -17.41 1.61 -1.34
N ASP A 4 -17.87 0.37 -1.47
CA ASP A 4 -17.58 -0.70 -0.51
C ASP A 4 -16.25 -1.36 -0.89
N TYR A 5 -15.17 -0.84 -0.32
CA TYR A 5 -13.82 -1.38 -0.55
C TYR A 5 -13.68 -2.85 -0.13
N ARG A 6 -14.40 -3.29 0.94
CA ARG A 6 -14.36 -4.69 1.40
C ARG A 6 -14.96 -5.64 0.37
N ASP A 7 -16.02 -5.21 -0.32
CA ASP A 7 -16.60 -5.99 -1.42
C ASP A 7 -15.62 -6.08 -2.60
N ILE A 8 -14.99 -4.96 -2.99
CA ILE A 8 -13.99 -4.96 -4.05
C ILE A 8 -12.87 -5.94 -3.74
N TYR A 9 -12.32 -5.91 -2.53
CA TYR A 9 -11.21 -6.77 -2.13
C TYR A 9 -11.59 -8.26 -2.05
N ARG A 10 -12.85 -8.59 -1.76
CA ARG A 10 -13.31 -9.98 -1.69
C ARG A 10 -13.70 -10.54 -3.05
N ASN A 11 -14.39 -9.75 -3.86
CA ASN A 11 -15.12 -10.26 -5.02
C ASN A 11 -14.60 -9.74 -6.36
N ARG A 12 -13.80 -8.67 -6.37
CA ARG A 12 -13.37 -7.97 -7.58
C ARG A 12 -11.85 -7.75 -7.64
N ALA A 13 -11.06 -8.65 -7.06
CA ALA A 13 -9.59 -8.54 -6.99
C ALA A 13 -8.92 -8.38 -8.36
N GLY A 14 -9.46 -9.02 -9.42
CA GLY A 14 -8.92 -8.88 -10.79
C GLY A 14 -9.16 -7.51 -11.41
N GLU A 15 -10.28 -6.86 -11.09
CA GLU A 15 -10.57 -5.51 -11.56
C GLU A 15 -9.72 -4.48 -10.79
N TYR A 16 -9.59 -4.68 -9.48
CA TYR A 16 -8.68 -3.89 -8.65
C TYR A 16 -7.23 -4.03 -9.14
N HIS A 17 -6.79 -5.24 -9.50
CA HIS A 17 -5.46 -5.47 -10.05
C HIS A 17 -5.20 -4.65 -11.32
N ARG A 18 -6.18 -4.55 -12.24
CA ARG A 18 -6.04 -3.72 -13.45
C ARG A 18 -5.81 -2.24 -13.11
N LEU A 19 -6.50 -1.72 -12.07
CA LEU A 19 -6.32 -0.35 -11.62
C LEU A 19 -4.90 -0.13 -11.09
N VAL A 20 -4.49 -0.91 -10.07
CA VAL A 20 -3.20 -0.68 -9.40
C VAL A 20 -1.99 -1.03 -10.27
N SER A 21 -2.17 -1.87 -11.29
CA SER A 21 -1.11 -2.17 -12.27
C SER A 21 -0.85 -1.01 -13.23
N ALA A 22 -1.78 -0.07 -13.37
CA ALA A 22 -1.60 1.13 -14.18
C ALA A 22 -0.91 2.28 -13.41
N GLU A 23 -0.82 2.19 -12.08
CA GLU A 23 -0.24 3.21 -11.22
C GLU A 23 1.29 3.16 -11.21
N ASP A 24 1.89 4.31 -10.89
CA ASP A 24 3.36 4.50 -10.82
C ASP A 24 4.05 4.32 -12.17
N ALA A 25 3.46 4.88 -13.23
CA ALA A 25 3.96 4.76 -14.60
C ALA A 25 5.44 5.13 -14.76
N ASP A 26 5.95 6.05 -13.94
CA ASP A 26 7.34 6.50 -13.98
C ASP A 26 8.23 5.80 -12.93
N GLY A 27 7.72 4.87 -12.14
CA GLY A 27 8.47 4.10 -11.13
C GLY A 27 8.95 4.93 -9.94
N ALA A 28 8.23 6.00 -9.58
CA ALA A 28 8.59 6.88 -8.45
C ALA A 28 8.45 6.15 -7.11
N LEU A 29 7.38 5.37 -6.94
CA LEU A 29 7.16 4.55 -5.75
C LEU A 29 8.27 3.50 -5.58
N ARG A 30 8.60 2.79 -6.66
CA ARG A 30 9.71 1.84 -6.65
C ARG A 30 11.01 2.50 -6.17
N ARG A 31 11.37 3.64 -6.74
CA ARG A 31 12.59 4.38 -6.32
C ARG A 31 12.55 4.82 -4.88
N ALA A 32 11.39 5.28 -4.40
CA ALA A 32 11.22 5.72 -3.02
C ALA A 32 11.39 4.57 -2.02
N ILE A 33 10.76 3.41 -2.27
CA ILE A 33 10.90 2.21 -1.43
C ILE A 33 12.38 1.78 -1.36
N LEU A 34 13.05 1.70 -2.51
CA LEU A 34 14.47 1.30 -2.59
C LEU A 34 15.40 2.32 -1.94
N GLY A 35 14.98 3.56 -1.82
CA GLY A 35 15.74 4.65 -1.18
C GLY A 35 15.69 4.65 0.35
N VAL A 36 14.76 3.90 0.97
CA VAL A 36 14.64 3.88 2.44
C VAL A 36 15.82 3.17 3.10
N THR A 37 16.17 1.98 2.60
CA THR A 37 17.28 1.15 3.12
C THR A 37 17.71 0.13 2.08
N PRO A 38 18.97 -0.34 2.08
CA PRO A 38 19.37 -1.48 1.28
C PRO A 38 18.53 -2.73 1.59
N LEU A 39 17.93 -3.35 0.57
CA LEU A 39 16.98 -4.45 0.73
C LEU A 39 17.56 -5.84 0.47
N ALA A 40 18.66 -5.95 -0.29
CA ALA A 40 19.24 -7.22 -0.66
C ALA A 40 19.50 -8.14 0.54
N GLY A 41 18.99 -9.37 0.49
CA GLY A 41 19.11 -10.37 1.54
C GLY A 41 18.26 -10.13 2.80
N ARG A 42 17.53 -9.03 2.91
CA ARG A 42 16.73 -8.66 4.09
C ARG A 42 15.51 -9.57 4.26
N SER A 43 15.04 -9.64 5.52
CA SER A 43 13.74 -10.22 5.88
C SER A 43 12.71 -9.09 5.97
N VAL A 44 11.58 -9.25 5.30
CA VAL A 44 10.53 -8.23 5.20
C VAL A 44 9.19 -8.79 5.65
N VAL A 45 8.39 -7.97 6.32
CA VAL A 45 6.96 -8.18 6.53
C VAL A 45 6.21 -7.15 5.71
N GLU A 46 5.31 -7.62 4.85
CA GLU A 46 4.40 -6.77 4.07
C GLU A 46 2.98 -6.94 4.62
N VAL A 47 2.35 -5.83 4.99
CA VAL A 47 0.98 -5.78 5.50
C VAL A 47 0.08 -5.17 4.43
N GLY A 48 -0.99 -5.89 4.06
CA GLY A 48 -1.85 -5.50 2.94
C GLY A 48 -1.19 -5.78 1.60
N VAL A 49 -0.86 -7.05 1.34
CA VAL A 49 -0.25 -7.51 0.08
C VAL A 49 -1.06 -7.07 -1.14
N GLY A 50 -2.40 -7.04 -1.01
CA GLY A 50 -3.29 -6.77 -2.12
C GLY A 50 -3.03 -7.74 -3.26
N THR A 51 -2.85 -7.23 -4.47
CA THR A 51 -2.56 -8.05 -5.66
C THR A 51 -1.07 -8.19 -5.98
N GLY A 52 -0.17 -7.82 -5.03
CA GLY A 52 1.26 -8.11 -5.09
C GLY A 52 2.14 -7.01 -5.66
N ARG A 53 1.66 -5.78 -5.81
CA ARG A 53 2.43 -4.67 -6.41
C ARG A 53 3.69 -4.31 -5.61
N VAL A 54 3.57 -4.15 -4.30
CA VAL A 54 4.72 -3.87 -3.43
C VAL A 54 5.60 -5.10 -3.28
N THR A 55 4.98 -6.29 -3.17
CA THR A 55 5.67 -7.59 -3.17
C THR A 55 6.63 -7.73 -4.36
N GLU A 56 6.17 -7.39 -5.58
CA GLU A 56 7.00 -7.42 -6.80
C GLU A 56 8.23 -6.50 -6.67
N ILE A 57 8.04 -5.28 -6.17
CA ILE A 57 9.13 -4.33 -5.94
C ILE A 57 10.16 -4.90 -4.97
N LEU A 58 9.70 -5.48 -3.86
CA LEU A 58 10.54 -6.03 -2.80
C LEU A 58 11.35 -7.24 -3.28
N ILE A 59 10.70 -8.20 -3.95
CA ILE A 59 11.38 -9.38 -4.50
C ILE A 59 12.37 -8.96 -5.58
N GLY A 60 11.99 -8.04 -6.47
CA GLY A 60 12.87 -7.47 -7.48
C GLY A 60 14.06 -6.67 -6.92
N ALA A 61 14.02 -6.30 -5.64
CA ALA A 61 15.15 -5.71 -4.91
C ALA A 61 16.09 -6.75 -4.29
N GLY A 62 15.80 -8.04 -4.44
CA GLY A 62 16.65 -9.13 -3.97
C GLY A 62 16.53 -9.39 -2.45
N ILE A 63 15.37 -9.17 -1.85
CA ILE A 63 15.13 -9.55 -0.45
C ILE A 63 15.30 -11.07 -0.27
N GLY A 64 15.75 -11.50 0.92
CA GLY A 64 15.98 -12.93 1.21
C GLY A 64 14.70 -13.64 1.67
N ARG A 65 13.87 -12.97 2.43
CA ARG A 65 12.62 -13.54 2.99
C ARG A 65 11.49 -12.51 2.99
N LEU A 66 10.28 -12.96 2.68
CA LEU A 66 9.06 -12.14 2.77
C LEU A 66 7.94 -12.94 3.44
N VAL A 67 7.34 -12.35 4.47
CA VAL A 67 6.03 -12.76 4.98
C VAL A 67 5.04 -11.65 4.61
N GLY A 68 4.15 -11.96 3.68
CA GLY A 68 3.07 -11.07 3.24
C GLY A 68 1.76 -11.45 3.93
N VAL A 69 1.07 -10.46 4.47
CA VAL A 69 -0.21 -10.63 5.19
C VAL A 69 -1.29 -9.80 4.53
N ASP A 70 -2.46 -10.38 4.30
CA ASP A 70 -3.65 -9.66 3.83
C ASP A 70 -4.90 -10.27 4.48
N VAL A 71 -5.93 -9.46 4.72
CA VAL A 71 -7.21 -9.96 5.28
C VAL A 71 -8.04 -10.72 4.24
N SER A 72 -7.75 -10.53 2.95
CA SER A 72 -8.49 -11.12 1.82
C SER A 72 -7.73 -12.25 1.17
N ALA A 73 -8.24 -13.48 1.28
CA ALA A 73 -7.70 -14.62 0.56
C ALA A 73 -7.73 -14.41 -0.97
N ALA A 74 -8.77 -13.74 -1.51
CA ALA A 74 -8.88 -13.46 -2.95
C ALA A 74 -7.76 -12.52 -3.44
N MET A 75 -7.33 -11.56 -2.61
CA MET A 75 -6.18 -10.72 -2.91
C MET A 75 -4.89 -11.54 -2.97
N LEU A 76 -4.67 -12.40 -1.98
CA LEU A 76 -3.47 -13.26 -1.95
C LEU A 76 -3.43 -14.24 -3.12
N GLU A 77 -4.56 -14.81 -3.53
CA GLU A 77 -4.62 -15.64 -4.74
C GLU A 77 -4.24 -14.85 -6.00
N MET A 78 -4.71 -13.60 -6.11
CA MET A 78 -4.34 -12.75 -7.23
C MET A 78 -2.85 -12.38 -7.18
N ALA A 79 -2.31 -12.08 -5.99
CA ALA A 79 -0.88 -11.82 -5.81
C ALA A 79 -0.02 -13.00 -6.27
N MET A 80 -0.36 -14.22 -5.85
CA MET A 80 0.34 -15.43 -6.30
C MET A 80 0.35 -15.56 -7.83
N ARG A 81 -0.82 -15.41 -8.47
CA ARG A 81 -0.94 -15.47 -9.93
C ARG A 81 -0.11 -14.38 -10.65
N THR A 82 -0.03 -13.19 -10.03
CA THR A 82 0.77 -12.07 -10.56
C THR A 82 2.25 -12.40 -10.49
N LEU A 83 2.73 -12.86 -9.34
CA LEU A 83 4.13 -13.22 -9.12
C LEU A 83 4.59 -14.41 -9.98
N GLU A 84 3.74 -15.41 -10.16
CA GLU A 84 4.00 -16.55 -11.05
C GLU A 84 4.19 -16.11 -12.51
N ARG A 85 3.30 -15.23 -13.03
CA ARG A 85 3.40 -14.70 -14.39
C ARG A 85 4.67 -13.89 -14.64
N LEU A 86 5.15 -13.19 -13.62
CA LEU A 86 6.34 -12.37 -13.70
C LEU A 86 7.64 -13.17 -13.48
N ASN A 87 7.54 -14.49 -13.25
CA ASN A 87 8.69 -15.34 -12.89
C ASN A 87 9.50 -14.78 -11.71
N VAL A 88 8.84 -14.07 -10.78
CA VAL A 88 9.46 -13.39 -9.64
C VAL A 88 9.67 -14.41 -8.52
N SER A 89 10.42 -15.47 -8.73
CA SER A 89 10.54 -16.52 -7.71
C SER A 89 11.96 -16.92 -7.35
N SER A 90 12.99 -16.39 -7.97
CA SER A 90 14.35 -16.91 -7.74
C SER A 90 15.04 -16.24 -6.55
N GLY A 91 15.09 -16.94 -5.41
CA GLY A 91 15.96 -16.59 -4.28
C GLY A 91 15.28 -15.98 -3.05
N CYS A 92 13.97 -15.73 -3.06
CA CYS A 92 13.22 -15.24 -1.89
C CYS A 92 12.38 -16.35 -1.25
N ASP A 93 12.55 -16.61 0.05
CA ASP A 93 11.58 -17.43 0.84
C ASP A 93 10.30 -16.60 1.05
N LEU A 94 9.32 -16.82 0.17
CA LEU A 94 8.04 -16.11 0.15
C LEU A 94 6.96 -16.92 0.86
N ARG A 95 6.27 -16.27 1.81
CA ARG A 95 5.08 -16.81 2.49
C ARG A 95 3.98 -15.77 2.48
N LEU A 96 2.83 -16.12 1.93
CA LEU A 96 1.62 -15.32 1.98
C LEU A 96 0.60 -15.98 2.90
N CYS A 97 0.00 -15.21 3.81
CA CYS A 97 -0.99 -15.73 4.77
C CYS A 97 -2.11 -14.73 5.03
N VAL A 98 -3.30 -15.26 5.26
CA VAL A 98 -4.44 -14.46 5.70
C VAL A 98 -4.22 -14.04 7.15
N GLY A 99 -4.40 -12.76 7.45
CA GLY A 99 -4.23 -12.22 8.79
C GLY A 99 -4.68 -10.77 8.91
N ASP A 100 -4.73 -10.30 10.15
CA ASP A 100 -5.12 -8.94 10.50
C ASP A 100 -3.88 -8.11 10.84
N ALA A 101 -3.88 -6.82 10.45
CA ALA A 101 -2.79 -5.89 10.72
C ALA A 101 -2.57 -5.62 12.22
N GLU A 102 -3.63 -5.73 13.02
CA GLU A 102 -3.60 -5.55 14.47
C GLU A 102 -3.14 -6.82 15.21
N ARG A 103 -2.98 -7.95 14.49
CA ARG A 103 -2.49 -9.22 15.02
C ARG A 103 -1.81 -10.04 13.94
N LEU A 104 -0.59 -9.67 13.61
CA LEU A 104 0.17 -10.32 12.54
C LEU A 104 0.58 -11.76 12.92
N PRO A 105 0.35 -12.75 12.04
CA PRO A 105 0.77 -14.14 12.26
C PRO A 105 2.28 -14.32 12.01
N VAL A 106 3.08 -13.45 12.59
CA VAL A 106 4.54 -13.39 12.40
C VAL A 106 5.23 -13.36 13.76
N ALA A 107 6.33 -14.07 13.90
CA ALA A 107 7.12 -14.06 15.11
C ALA A 107 7.71 -12.67 15.41
N GLY A 108 7.87 -12.32 16.69
CA GLY A 108 8.52 -11.09 17.12
C GLY A 108 9.98 -11.03 16.67
N GLY A 109 10.42 -9.84 16.25
CA GLY A 109 11.81 -9.61 15.85
C GLY A 109 12.24 -10.31 14.56
N PHE A 110 11.28 -10.69 13.69
CA PHE A 110 11.57 -11.40 12.43
C PHE A 110 12.20 -10.49 11.37
N ALA A 111 11.66 -9.27 11.19
CA ALA A 111 11.92 -8.47 10.00
C ALA A 111 12.95 -7.34 10.20
N ASP A 112 13.66 -7.02 9.13
CA ASP A 112 14.52 -5.83 8.98
C ASP A 112 13.73 -4.62 8.47
N LEU A 113 12.57 -4.89 7.83
CA LEU A 113 11.64 -3.91 7.30
C LEU A 113 10.21 -4.42 7.47
N ALA A 114 9.32 -3.57 7.96
CA ALA A 114 7.88 -3.77 7.84
C ALA A 114 7.31 -2.66 6.95
N ILE A 115 6.51 -3.05 5.96
CA ILE A 115 5.90 -2.14 4.99
C ILE A 115 4.40 -2.37 4.90
N ALA A 116 3.61 -1.31 4.94
CA ALA A 116 2.16 -1.34 4.78
C ALA A 116 1.75 -0.35 3.68
N GLY A 117 1.11 -0.83 2.63
CA GLY A 117 0.67 0.01 1.52
C GLY A 117 -0.85 0.09 1.41
N TRP A 118 -1.41 1.30 1.59
CA TRP A 118 -2.86 1.61 1.50
C TRP A 118 -3.72 0.73 2.43
N VAL A 119 -3.27 0.55 3.67
CA VAL A 119 -3.92 -0.32 4.68
C VAL A 119 -4.51 0.49 5.82
N PHE A 120 -3.68 1.23 6.53
CA PHE A 120 -4.09 1.82 7.82
C PHE A 120 -5.04 3.00 7.66
N GLY A 121 -4.98 3.70 6.53
CA GLY A 121 -5.91 4.77 6.18
C GLY A 121 -7.38 4.33 6.16
N HIS A 122 -7.65 3.04 5.89
CA HIS A 122 -9.00 2.50 5.93
C HIS A 122 -9.64 2.58 7.32
N ALA A 123 -8.87 2.57 8.40
CA ALA A 123 -9.39 2.71 9.76
C ALA A 123 -10.19 4.01 9.93
N THR A 124 -9.79 5.10 9.28
CA THR A 124 -10.49 6.40 9.36
C THR A 124 -11.91 6.34 8.81
N HIS A 125 -12.20 5.42 7.89
CA HIS A 125 -13.51 5.22 7.31
C HIS A 125 -14.31 4.11 8.01
N TRP A 126 -13.64 3.01 8.38
CA TRP A 126 -14.32 1.87 9.00
C TRP A 126 -14.60 2.07 10.49
N PHE A 127 -13.79 2.88 11.18
CA PHE A 127 -13.86 3.14 12.62
C PHE A 127 -13.68 4.64 12.93
N PRO A 128 -14.57 5.52 12.43
CA PRO A 128 -14.34 6.96 12.48
C PRO A 128 -14.10 7.50 13.89
N ASP A 129 -14.71 6.90 14.91
CA ASP A 129 -14.58 7.35 16.31
C ASP A 129 -13.40 6.73 17.06
N SER A 130 -12.82 5.64 16.55
CA SER A 130 -11.75 4.86 17.22
C SER A 130 -10.55 4.54 16.33
N TRP A 131 -10.43 5.16 15.17
CA TRP A 131 -9.38 4.84 14.19
C TRP A 131 -7.96 4.92 14.76
N ARG A 132 -7.72 5.82 15.74
CA ARG A 132 -6.39 5.93 16.38
C ARG A 132 -6.03 4.64 17.10
N THR A 133 -6.95 4.07 17.86
CA THR A 133 -6.72 2.78 18.56
C THR A 133 -6.33 1.67 17.60
N HIS A 134 -7.01 1.58 16.45
CA HIS A 134 -6.72 0.58 15.42
C HIS A 134 -5.37 0.82 14.75
N VAL A 135 -5.05 2.07 14.42
CA VAL A 135 -3.76 2.43 13.84
C VAL A 135 -2.63 2.16 14.81
N ASP A 136 -2.78 2.56 16.08
CA ASP A 136 -1.77 2.37 17.12
C ASP A 136 -1.50 0.87 17.35
N ALA A 137 -2.56 0.03 17.43
CA ALA A 137 -2.41 -1.41 17.54
C ALA A 137 -1.65 -2.03 16.34
N ALA A 138 -1.96 -1.59 15.13
CA ALA A 138 -1.24 -2.04 13.94
C ALA A 138 0.24 -1.59 13.95
N LEU A 139 0.53 -0.38 14.40
CA LEU A 139 1.91 0.12 14.55
C LEU A 139 2.70 -0.61 15.63
N GLU A 140 2.03 -1.03 16.73
CA GLU A 140 2.61 -1.88 17.77
C GLU A 140 2.97 -3.26 17.20
N GLU A 141 2.11 -3.84 16.36
CA GLU A 141 2.40 -5.09 15.67
C GLU A 141 3.58 -4.96 14.69
N LEU A 142 3.68 -3.85 13.93
CA LEU A 142 4.88 -3.58 13.13
C LEU A 142 6.14 -3.55 14.03
N ALA A 143 6.05 -2.90 15.19
CA ALA A 143 7.18 -2.85 16.13
C ALA A 143 7.49 -4.23 16.73
N ARG A 144 6.49 -5.05 17.02
CA ARG A 144 6.66 -6.40 17.55
C ARG A 144 7.37 -7.32 16.55
N VAL A 145 6.94 -7.31 15.28
CA VAL A 145 7.48 -8.23 14.26
C VAL A 145 8.84 -7.82 13.71
N THR A 146 9.26 -6.57 13.92
CA THR A 146 10.56 -6.07 13.47
C THR A 146 11.60 -6.15 14.57
N ARG A 147 12.88 -6.25 14.19
CA ARG A 147 14.03 -6.19 15.11
C ARG A 147 14.44 -4.75 15.42
N ALA A 148 15.24 -4.54 16.44
CA ALA A 148 15.83 -3.24 16.74
C ALA A 148 16.58 -2.68 15.52
N GLY A 149 16.45 -1.38 15.26
CA GLY A 149 17.04 -0.72 14.10
C GLY A 149 16.37 -1.01 12.75
N ALA A 150 15.30 -1.78 12.72
CA ALA A 150 14.50 -2.02 11.51
C ALA A 150 13.76 -0.76 11.05
N PHE A 151 13.33 -0.75 9.80
CA PHE A 151 12.53 0.33 9.24
C PHE A 151 11.03 -0.03 9.20
N HIS A 152 10.20 0.97 9.47
CA HIS A 152 8.76 0.92 9.19
C HIS A 152 8.46 1.85 8.03
N VAL A 153 7.71 1.37 7.05
CA VAL A 153 7.28 2.13 5.87
C VAL A 153 5.76 2.04 5.74
N ILE A 154 5.11 3.16 5.52
CA ILE A 154 3.68 3.27 5.26
C ILE A 154 3.50 4.02 3.95
N ILE A 155 2.62 3.54 3.08
CA ILE A 155 2.31 4.15 1.80
C ILE A 155 0.82 4.43 1.76
N GLU A 156 0.43 5.66 1.46
CA GLU A 156 -0.96 6.09 1.40
C GLU A 156 -1.17 7.12 0.29
N THR A 157 -2.41 7.29 -0.16
CA THR A 157 -2.76 8.29 -1.17
C THR A 157 -2.64 9.72 -0.63
N LEU A 158 -2.19 10.62 -1.46
CA LEU A 158 -2.27 12.08 -1.26
C LEU A 158 -3.14 12.76 -2.31
N GLY A 159 -3.98 11.97 -2.99
CA GLY A 159 -5.05 12.45 -3.85
C GLY A 159 -4.96 12.02 -5.29
N THR A 160 -6.04 11.38 -5.74
CA THR A 160 -6.29 10.98 -7.12
C THR A 160 -6.95 12.12 -7.90
N GLY A 161 -6.57 12.28 -9.17
CA GLY A 161 -7.06 13.37 -10.03
C GLY A 161 -6.46 14.74 -9.69
N ARG A 162 -5.37 14.79 -8.93
CA ARG A 162 -4.70 16.02 -8.48
C ARG A 162 -3.24 16.03 -8.86
N GLU A 163 -2.74 17.20 -9.22
CA GLU A 163 -1.33 17.41 -9.51
C GLU A 163 -0.50 17.79 -8.27
N SER A 164 -1.17 18.30 -7.24
CA SER A 164 -0.55 18.68 -5.97
C SER A 164 -1.01 17.76 -4.85
N PRO A 165 -0.08 17.23 -4.01
CA PRO A 165 -0.41 16.33 -2.93
C PRO A 165 -1.22 17.04 -1.84
N ALA A 166 -2.31 16.40 -1.43
CA ALA A 166 -3.10 16.81 -0.28
C ALA A 166 -3.90 15.60 0.24
N PRO A 167 -4.15 15.50 1.55
CA PRO A 167 -5.03 14.48 2.09
C PRO A 167 -6.42 14.54 1.42
N PRO A 168 -6.99 13.41 0.96
CA PRO A 168 -8.30 13.39 0.29
C PRO A 168 -9.45 13.88 1.14
N ASN A 169 -9.36 13.71 2.46
CA ASN A 169 -10.40 14.10 3.42
C ASN A 169 -9.80 14.37 4.81
N ALA A 170 -10.62 14.90 5.72
CA ALA A 170 -10.20 15.26 7.09
C ALA A 170 -9.77 14.04 7.93
N GLY A 171 -10.38 12.86 7.72
CA GLY A 171 -9.99 11.63 8.41
C GLY A 171 -8.55 11.23 8.08
N LEU A 172 -8.22 11.18 6.78
CA LEU A 172 -6.85 10.91 6.33
C LEU A 172 -5.87 12.01 6.73
N ALA A 173 -6.30 13.30 6.72
CA ALA A 173 -5.45 14.39 7.21
C ALA A 173 -5.05 14.18 8.68
N GLY A 174 -6.02 13.86 9.55
CA GLY A 174 -5.76 13.57 10.96
C GLY A 174 -4.89 12.33 11.17
N TYR A 175 -5.05 11.30 10.32
CA TYR A 175 -4.23 10.11 10.36
C TYR A 175 -2.78 10.40 9.96
N TYR A 176 -2.53 11.18 8.90
CA TYR A 176 -1.18 11.56 8.50
C TYR A 176 -0.48 12.43 9.54
N GLU A 177 -1.22 13.36 10.15
CA GLU A 177 -0.71 14.14 11.28
C GLU A 177 -0.35 13.24 12.48
N HIS A 178 -1.17 12.22 12.79
CA HIS A 178 -0.91 11.25 13.84
C HIS A 178 0.37 10.44 13.58
N LEU A 179 0.59 9.98 12.34
CA LEU A 179 1.84 9.33 11.95
C LEU A 179 3.06 10.23 12.18
N GLU A 180 2.96 11.51 11.81
CA GLU A 180 4.08 12.44 11.85
C GLU A 180 4.34 12.98 13.26
N GLN A 181 3.32 13.46 13.97
CA GLN A 181 3.46 14.17 15.23
C GLN A 181 3.52 13.24 16.44
N VAL A 182 2.82 12.10 16.39
CA VAL A 182 2.77 11.15 17.52
C VAL A 182 3.78 10.02 17.33
N HIS A 183 3.85 9.47 16.13
CA HIS A 183 4.69 8.29 15.86
C HIS A 183 6.04 8.62 15.21
N GLY A 184 6.32 9.89 14.89
CA GLY A 184 7.62 10.35 14.42
C GLY A 184 8.01 9.87 13.01
N PHE A 185 7.03 9.54 12.18
CA PHE A 185 7.29 9.23 10.77
C PHE A 185 7.69 10.49 10.00
N ARG A 186 8.60 10.32 9.05
CA ARG A 186 8.95 11.34 8.05
C ARG A 186 8.25 11.01 6.75
N ARG A 187 7.80 12.02 6.01
CA ARG A 187 7.08 11.86 4.75
C ARG A 187 7.93 12.32 3.57
N VAL A 188 7.78 11.61 2.46
CA VAL A 188 8.14 12.05 1.11
C VAL A 188 6.89 11.97 0.22
N GLU A 189 6.70 12.99 -0.62
CA GLU A 189 5.57 13.08 -1.54
C GLU A 189 6.02 12.68 -2.94
N LEU A 190 5.21 11.85 -3.61
CA LEU A 190 5.53 11.24 -4.89
C LEU A 190 4.42 11.53 -5.89
N ARG A 191 4.77 11.59 -7.18
CA ARG A 191 3.83 11.48 -8.29
C ARG A 191 3.85 10.05 -8.78
N THR A 192 2.71 9.38 -8.66
CA THR A 192 2.51 7.97 -9.01
C THR A 192 1.37 7.81 -10.01
N ASP A 193 1.32 8.69 -11.01
CA ASP A 193 0.25 8.78 -11.99
C ASP A 193 -0.07 7.40 -12.58
N TYR A 194 -1.37 7.18 -12.84
CA TYR A 194 -1.83 6.05 -13.62
C TYR A 194 -1.60 6.30 -15.10
N GLN A 195 -1.24 5.27 -15.87
CA GLN A 195 -1.15 5.33 -17.32
C GLN A 195 -2.06 4.28 -17.97
N PHE A 196 -2.95 4.74 -18.82
CA PHE A 196 -3.89 3.90 -19.59
C PHE A 196 -3.70 4.12 -21.08
N ALA A 197 -4.27 3.21 -21.91
CA ALA A 197 -4.19 3.28 -23.36
C ALA A 197 -5.00 4.45 -23.95
N SER A 198 -6.11 4.83 -23.30
CA SER A 198 -6.97 5.94 -23.71
C SER A 198 -7.74 6.51 -22.52
N PRO A 199 -8.37 7.70 -22.65
CA PRO A 199 -9.28 8.23 -21.65
C PRO A 199 -10.47 7.32 -21.33
N GLU A 200 -10.99 6.60 -22.31
CA GLU A 200 -12.11 5.65 -22.13
C GLU A 200 -11.66 4.47 -21.28
N ALA A 201 -10.47 3.90 -21.55
CA ALA A 201 -9.89 2.82 -20.76
C ALA A 201 -9.60 3.27 -19.31
N ALA A 202 -9.14 4.51 -19.13
CA ALA A 202 -8.95 5.12 -17.84
C ALA A 202 -10.27 5.25 -17.08
N ALA A 203 -11.29 5.82 -17.71
CA ALA A 203 -12.60 6.01 -17.11
C ALA A 203 -13.28 4.68 -16.73
N GLU A 204 -13.21 3.67 -17.60
CA GLU A 204 -13.75 2.33 -17.33
C GLU A 204 -13.06 1.69 -16.12
N THR A 205 -11.72 1.72 -16.07
CA THR A 205 -10.96 1.10 -15.00
C THR A 205 -11.13 1.82 -13.67
N CYS A 206 -11.11 3.16 -13.67
CA CYS A 206 -11.21 3.98 -12.48
C CYS A 206 -12.62 4.00 -11.87
N ARG A 207 -13.67 3.79 -12.68
CA ARG A 207 -15.08 3.83 -12.26
C ARG A 207 -15.37 2.93 -11.08
N LEU A 208 -14.82 1.71 -11.07
CA LEU A 208 -15.04 0.75 -10.01
C LEU A 208 -14.66 1.28 -8.63
N PHE A 209 -13.52 1.94 -8.55
CA PHE A 209 -12.90 2.30 -7.28
C PHE A 209 -13.23 3.75 -6.88
N PHE A 210 -13.28 4.65 -7.86
CA PHE A 210 -13.48 6.09 -7.62
C PHE A 210 -14.88 6.59 -7.97
N GLY A 211 -15.74 5.76 -8.59
CA GLY A 211 -17.12 6.07 -8.91
C GLY A 211 -17.32 6.79 -10.25
N ASP A 212 -18.63 6.98 -10.59
CA ASP A 212 -19.04 7.54 -11.88
C ASP A 212 -18.58 8.98 -12.09
N ALA A 213 -18.70 9.83 -11.08
CA ALA A 213 -18.34 11.24 -11.20
C ALA A 213 -16.85 11.42 -11.56
N PHE A 214 -15.97 10.57 -11.02
CA PHE A 214 -14.56 10.63 -11.37
C PHE A 214 -14.28 10.08 -12.78
N ALA A 215 -15.00 9.04 -13.20
CA ALA A 215 -14.91 8.53 -14.58
C ALA A 215 -15.36 9.57 -15.61
N GLU A 216 -16.42 10.33 -15.33
CA GLU A 216 -16.86 11.44 -16.16
C GLU A 216 -15.84 12.58 -16.22
N GLU A 217 -15.19 12.88 -15.10
CA GLU A 217 -14.12 13.87 -15.04
C GLU A 217 -12.91 13.46 -15.90
N ILE A 218 -12.52 12.17 -15.87
CA ILE A 218 -11.46 11.62 -16.73
C ILE A 218 -11.79 11.85 -18.21
N LEU A 219 -13.00 11.50 -18.64
CA LEU A 219 -13.46 11.71 -20.02
C LEU A 219 -13.50 13.19 -20.41
N ARG A 220 -14.03 14.03 -19.54
CA ARG A 220 -14.12 15.49 -19.77
C ARG A 220 -12.74 16.12 -19.93
N ARG A 221 -11.74 15.64 -19.18
CA ARG A 221 -10.34 16.14 -19.26
C ARG A 221 -9.52 15.45 -20.33
N GLY A 222 -10.01 14.39 -20.95
CA GLY A 222 -9.25 13.61 -21.91
C GLY A 222 -8.03 12.91 -21.30
N TRP A 223 -8.11 12.48 -20.05
CA TRP A 223 -6.98 11.89 -19.35
C TRP A 223 -6.78 10.42 -19.70
N SER A 224 -5.78 10.11 -20.50
CA SER A 224 -5.17 8.78 -20.57
C SER A 224 -4.11 8.58 -19.47
N ARG A 225 -3.52 9.69 -18.99
CA ARG A 225 -2.69 9.74 -17.80
C ARG A 225 -3.46 10.46 -16.68
N VAL A 226 -3.83 9.68 -15.67
CA VAL A 226 -4.61 10.19 -14.53
C VAL A 226 -3.65 10.60 -13.42
N PRO A 227 -3.66 11.87 -12.98
CA PRO A 227 -2.78 12.33 -11.90
C PRO A 227 -3.04 11.56 -10.60
N GLU A 228 -1.96 11.13 -9.94
CA GLU A 228 -1.99 10.53 -8.60
C GLU A 228 -0.83 11.05 -7.77
N CYS A 229 -1.14 11.41 -6.53
CA CYS A 229 -0.14 11.75 -5.53
C CYS A 229 -0.14 10.72 -4.41
N THR A 230 1.05 10.21 -4.09
CA THR A 230 1.25 9.22 -3.03
C THR A 230 2.22 9.76 -1.98
N GLY A 231 1.93 9.49 -0.72
CA GLY A 231 2.87 9.70 0.38
C GLY A 231 3.54 8.39 0.76
N LEU A 232 4.84 8.45 1.00
CA LEU A 232 5.58 7.38 1.66
C LEU A 232 6.09 7.94 2.99
N TRP A 233 5.60 7.34 4.09
CA TRP A 233 6.05 7.65 5.45
C TRP A 233 7.03 6.58 5.90
N TRP A 234 8.10 6.99 6.55
CA TRP A 234 9.08 6.06 7.08
C TRP A 234 9.67 6.52 8.41
N ARG A 235 10.06 5.56 9.23
CA ARG A 235 10.85 5.77 10.46
C ARG A 235 11.74 4.56 10.72
N THR A 236 12.78 4.75 11.53
CA THR A 236 13.45 3.63 12.19
C THR A 236 12.57 3.15 13.34
N ARG A 237 12.48 1.84 13.57
CA ARG A 237 11.77 1.28 14.72
C ARG A 237 12.28 1.98 15.99
N PRO A 238 11.37 2.56 16.82
CA PRO A 238 11.77 3.09 18.13
C PRO A 238 12.37 1.98 19.00
N ASP A 239 13.36 2.31 19.81
CA ASP A 239 13.82 1.40 20.85
C ASP A 239 12.67 1.10 21.80
N ALA A 240 12.66 -0.12 22.35
CA ALA A 240 11.71 -0.44 23.41
C ALA A 240 11.96 0.47 24.61
N PRO A 241 10.90 0.99 25.27
CA PRO A 241 11.04 1.83 26.46
C PRO A 241 11.72 1.09 27.61
#